data_5bd7fb6d3b62602856d874bc6d42f79b
#
_entry.id   5bd7fb6d3b62602856d874bc6d42f79b
#
_cell.length_a   1.000
_cell.length_b   1.000
_cell.length_c   1.000
_cell.angle_alpha   90.00
_cell.angle_beta   90.00
_cell.angle_gamma   90.00
#
_symmetry.space_group_name_H-M   'P 1'
#
loop_
_entity.id
_entity.type
_entity.pdbx_description
1 polymer ?
#
loop_
_entity_poly.entity_id
_entity_poly.type
_entity_poly.pdbx_seq_one_letter_code
_entity_poly.pdbx_strand_id
1 'polypeptide(L)'
;DVVNLLKSKVYTDVNLDEEVIDYFEYYVQKYKISGRKKFTEEFIESEFSQIELVNEMREKLLGSESPLQVFLGNNRQKTGKKWVSDLQALLENGNVMANMNAYFSAAELQNEHQMADKHEQVWQMLISTLNEFFAVFSDEKLKSVEFLDILFAGLKNAKYRQIPANVDVVNVKDYELVEPKTNNYIYAIGLSQTNFPRIKKNSTLLSDEERLEINQTTDENQFIEQLN
;
A
#
# COMPACT_ATOMS: atom_id res chain seq x y z
N ASP A 1 5.23 2.92 14.46
CA ASP A 1 4.83 1.70 14.26
C ASP A 1 4.05 0.92 15.32
N VAL A 2 4.49 0.71 16.57
CA VAL A 2 3.66 0.08 17.62
C VAL A 2 2.43 0.94 17.92
N VAL A 3 2.60 2.25 18.06
CA VAL A 3 1.50 3.20 18.27
C VAL A 3 0.51 3.17 17.10
N ASN A 4 1.01 3.12 15.87
CA ASN A 4 0.14 3.03 14.68
C ASN A 4 -0.64 1.71 14.64
N LEU A 5 -0.03 0.60 15.07
CA LEU A 5 -0.73 -0.67 15.21
C LEU A 5 -1.89 -0.56 16.19
N LEU A 6 -1.66 0.04 17.36
CA LEU A 6 -2.70 0.26 18.36
C LEU A 6 -3.83 1.16 17.85
N LYS A 7 -3.48 2.30 17.24
CA LYS A 7 -4.45 3.26 16.69
C LYS A 7 -5.25 2.71 15.51
N SER A 8 -4.70 1.74 14.77
CA SER A 8 -5.44 1.11 13.68
C SER A 8 -6.64 0.29 14.17
N LYS A 9 -6.66 -0.14 15.43
CA LYS A 9 -7.66 -1.03 16.03
C LYS A 9 -7.86 -2.35 15.25
N VAL A 10 -6.97 -2.65 14.33
CA VAL A 10 -7.03 -3.89 13.53
C VAL A 10 -6.55 -5.08 14.33
N TYR A 11 -5.55 -4.89 15.19
CA TYR A 11 -5.02 -5.90 16.09
C TYR A 11 -5.53 -5.66 17.52
N THR A 12 -6.46 -6.47 17.98
CA THR A 12 -7.11 -6.32 19.31
C THR A 12 -6.94 -7.55 20.21
N ASP A 13 -5.73 -8.05 20.31
CA ASP A 13 -5.37 -9.02 21.38
C ASP A 13 -5.50 -8.39 22.78
N VAL A 14 -5.58 -7.08 22.83
CA VAL A 14 -5.68 -6.28 24.06
C VAL A 14 -6.99 -5.50 24.07
N ASN A 15 -7.72 -5.49 25.19
CA ASN A 15 -8.82 -4.54 25.40
C ASN A 15 -8.27 -3.11 25.32
N LEU A 16 -8.49 -2.47 24.17
CA LEU A 16 -7.92 -1.17 23.84
C LEU A 16 -8.91 -0.07 24.27
N ASP A 17 -8.67 0.50 25.44
CA ASP A 17 -9.25 1.78 25.78
C ASP A 17 -8.50 2.88 25.00
N GLU A 18 -9.22 3.74 24.30
CA GLU A 18 -8.65 4.84 23.51
C GLU A 18 -7.80 5.76 24.39
N GLU A 19 -8.25 6.03 25.60
CA GLU A 19 -7.54 6.88 26.55
C GLU A 19 -6.18 6.27 26.93
N VAL A 20 -6.10 4.96 27.09
CA VAL A 20 -4.82 4.27 27.39
C VAL A 20 -3.89 4.27 26.19
N ILE A 21 -4.42 4.18 24.96
CA ILE A 21 -3.60 4.33 23.75
C ILE A 21 -2.98 5.73 23.68
N ASP A 22 -3.76 6.76 23.98
CA ASP A 22 -3.27 8.14 23.98
C ASP A 22 -2.21 8.37 25.06
N TYR A 23 -2.37 7.80 26.24
CA TYR A 23 -1.33 7.83 27.29
C TYR A 23 -0.07 7.10 26.84
N PHE A 24 -0.22 5.96 26.18
CA PHE A 24 0.91 5.21 25.65
C PHE A 24 1.66 6.01 24.58
N GLU A 25 0.94 6.60 23.64
CA GLU A 25 1.54 7.45 22.60
C GLU A 25 2.27 8.65 23.23
N TYR A 26 1.60 9.35 24.13
CA TYR A 26 2.20 10.50 24.81
C TYR A 26 3.48 10.13 25.56
N TYR A 27 3.47 9.00 26.27
CA TYR A 27 4.66 8.50 26.96
C TYR A 27 5.80 8.21 25.97
N VAL A 28 5.53 7.45 24.93
CA VAL A 28 6.50 7.09 23.89
C VAL A 28 7.14 8.33 23.24
N GLN A 29 6.33 9.35 22.96
CA GLN A 29 6.80 10.60 22.36
C GLN A 29 7.60 11.44 23.36
N LYS A 30 7.09 11.64 24.57
CA LYS A 30 7.71 12.45 25.62
C LYS A 30 9.10 11.93 25.99
N TYR A 31 9.21 10.62 26.20
CA TYR A 31 10.47 9.97 26.62
C TYR A 31 11.28 9.42 25.46
N LYS A 32 10.88 9.69 24.21
CA LYS A 32 11.57 9.28 22.99
C LYS A 32 11.92 7.79 22.99
N ILE A 33 10.92 6.97 23.31
CA ILE A 33 11.04 5.52 23.30
C ILE A 33 11.16 5.05 21.85
N SER A 34 12.27 4.46 21.49
CA SER A 34 12.48 3.92 20.15
C SER A 34 13.39 2.69 20.17
N GLY A 35 13.14 1.79 19.24
CA GLY A 35 13.86 0.53 19.13
C GLY A 35 13.34 -0.55 20.08
N ARG A 36 13.49 -1.80 19.64
CA ARG A 36 12.93 -2.98 20.31
C ARG A 36 13.28 -3.04 21.81
N LYS A 37 14.55 -2.81 22.13
CA LYS A 37 15.03 -2.92 23.51
C LYS A 37 14.27 -2.01 24.47
N LYS A 38 14.09 -0.73 24.12
CA LYS A 38 13.36 0.22 24.96
C LYS A 38 11.88 -0.10 25.11
N PHE A 39 11.26 -0.69 24.11
CA PHE A 39 9.86 -1.10 24.17
C PHE A 39 9.63 -2.38 24.98
N THR A 40 10.64 -3.23 25.13
CA THR A 40 10.54 -4.46 25.92
C THR A 40 10.96 -4.27 27.38
N GLU A 41 11.67 -3.19 27.70
CA GLU A 41 12.02 -2.82 29.07
C GLU A 41 10.83 -2.12 29.76
N GLU A 42 10.72 -2.26 31.07
CA GLU A 42 9.72 -1.58 31.86
C GLU A 42 9.92 -0.06 31.78
N PHE A 43 8.81 0.67 31.64
CA PHE A 43 8.81 2.12 31.68
C PHE A 43 8.87 2.59 33.14
N ILE A 44 9.91 3.37 33.50
CA ILE A 44 10.28 3.64 34.88
C ILE A 44 10.02 5.09 35.33
N GLU A 45 9.51 5.96 34.45
CA GLU A 45 9.32 7.38 34.74
C GLU A 45 8.15 7.61 35.72
N SER A 46 8.43 7.56 36.99
CA SER A 46 7.43 7.65 38.08
C SER A 46 6.65 8.98 38.15
N GLU A 47 7.14 10.03 37.47
CA GLU A 47 6.43 11.30 37.36
C GLU A 47 5.23 11.22 36.41
N PHE A 48 5.11 10.15 35.66
CA PHE A 48 3.98 9.92 34.75
C PHE A 48 2.85 9.22 35.51
N SER A 49 1.75 9.93 35.76
CA SER A 49 0.65 9.46 36.61
C SER A 49 -0.02 8.16 36.14
N GLN A 50 0.01 7.88 34.80
CA GLN A 50 -0.60 6.70 34.21
C GLN A 50 0.43 5.61 33.87
N ILE A 51 1.59 5.61 34.52
CA ILE A 51 2.71 4.70 34.21
C ILE A 51 2.32 3.21 34.30
N GLU A 52 1.47 2.85 35.27
CA GLU A 52 0.99 1.49 35.46
C GLU A 52 0.15 1.01 34.25
N LEU A 53 -0.80 1.83 33.78
CA LEU A 53 -1.64 1.52 32.64
C LEU A 53 -0.82 1.36 31.35
N VAL A 54 0.14 2.25 31.16
CA VAL A 54 1.03 2.22 30.00
C VAL A 54 1.94 0.98 30.03
N ASN A 55 2.43 0.60 31.20
CA ASN A 55 3.23 -0.62 31.38
C ASN A 55 2.39 -1.90 31.20
N GLU A 56 1.15 -1.90 31.67
CA GLU A 56 0.23 -3.02 31.45
C GLU A 56 -0.01 -3.23 29.95
N MET A 57 -0.28 -2.16 29.21
CA MET A 57 -0.44 -2.23 27.76
C MET A 57 0.86 -2.69 27.07
N ARG A 58 2.01 -2.15 27.46
CA ARG A 58 3.32 -2.57 26.96
C ARG A 58 3.53 -4.07 27.17
N GLU A 59 3.27 -4.57 28.36
CA GLU A 59 3.48 -5.99 28.69
C GLU A 59 2.56 -6.90 27.88
N LYS A 60 1.30 -6.54 27.73
CA LYS A 60 0.34 -7.30 26.91
C LYS A 60 0.77 -7.38 25.45
N LEU A 61 1.31 -6.29 24.87
CA LEU A 61 1.71 -6.22 23.47
C LEU A 61 3.10 -6.78 23.20
N LEU A 62 4.05 -6.45 24.06
CA LEU A 62 5.49 -6.61 23.81
C LEU A 62 6.19 -7.41 24.92
N GLY A 63 5.46 -7.89 25.91
CA GLY A 63 5.97 -8.79 26.90
C GLY A 63 6.49 -10.09 26.27
N SER A 64 7.36 -10.80 26.99
CA SER A 64 8.05 -12.00 26.49
C SER A 64 7.13 -13.10 25.94
N GLU A 65 5.91 -13.16 26.47
CA GLU A 65 4.90 -14.17 26.11
C GLU A 65 3.84 -13.64 25.15
N SER A 66 3.89 -12.35 24.78
CA SER A 66 2.92 -11.81 23.84
C SER A 66 3.03 -12.47 22.48
N PRO A 67 1.91 -12.72 21.76
CA PRO A 67 1.94 -13.34 20.43
C PRO A 67 2.83 -12.58 19.46
N LEU A 68 2.81 -11.25 19.52
CA LEU A 68 3.66 -10.39 18.67
C LEU A 68 5.15 -10.59 18.97
N GLN A 69 5.54 -10.64 20.25
CA GLN A 69 6.93 -10.86 20.63
C GLN A 69 7.41 -12.28 20.34
N VAL A 70 6.55 -13.28 20.53
CA VAL A 70 6.83 -14.67 20.16
C VAL A 70 7.05 -14.79 18.65
N PHE A 71 6.25 -14.11 17.84
CA PHE A 71 6.41 -14.07 16.39
C PHE A 71 7.75 -13.40 15.99
N LEU A 72 8.03 -12.20 16.50
CA LEU A 72 9.20 -11.40 16.15
C LEU A 72 10.47 -11.82 16.92
N GLY A 73 10.31 -12.42 18.09
CA GLY A 73 11.37 -12.62 19.09
C GLY A 73 12.39 -13.69 18.76
N ASN A 74 12.03 -14.65 17.97
CA ASN A 74 12.89 -15.78 17.66
C ASN A 74 13.83 -15.47 16.49
N ASN A 75 15.09 -15.18 16.83
CA ASN A 75 16.17 -15.06 15.85
C ASN A 75 16.54 -16.42 15.19
N ARG A 76 15.70 -17.44 15.38
CA ARG A 76 15.86 -18.77 14.80
C ARG A 76 15.34 -18.77 13.36
N GLN A 77 16.07 -19.46 12.50
CA GLN A 77 15.59 -19.78 11.15
C GLN A 77 14.40 -20.72 11.25
N LYS A 78 13.32 -20.39 10.57
CA LYS A 78 12.14 -21.24 10.37
C LYS A 78 11.93 -21.46 8.88
N THR A 79 11.27 -22.55 8.51
CA THR A 79 10.83 -22.74 7.12
C THR A 79 9.78 -21.69 6.75
N GLY A 80 9.69 -21.33 5.47
CA GLY A 80 8.68 -20.40 4.98
C GLY A 80 7.27 -20.83 5.36
N LYS A 81 6.97 -22.14 5.27
CA LYS A 81 5.71 -22.73 5.74
C LYS A 81 5.43 -22.40 7.21
N LYS A 82 6.46 -22.50 8.06
CA LYS A 82 6.29 -22.20 9.49
C LYS A 82 6.09 -20.72 9.74
N TRP A 83 6.75 -19.85 8.99
CA TRP A 83 6.52 -18.39 9.06
C TRP A 83 5.10 -17.99 8.68
N VAL A 84 4.56 -18.56 7.60
CA VAL A 84 3.17 -18.31 7.18
C VAL A 84 2.19 -18.80 8.25
N SER A 85 2.40 -20.00 8.80
CA SER A 85 1.56 -20.54 9.87
C SER A 85 1.62 -19.69 11.15
N ASP A 86 2.81 -19.20 11.52
CA ASP A 86 2.98 -18.35 12.71
C ASP A 86 2.35 -16.97 12.50
N LEU A 87 2.43 -16.41 11.28
CA LEU A 87 1.73 -15.17 10.93
C LEU A 87 0.21 -15.36 10.97
N GLN A 88 -0.29 -16.46 10.43
CA GLN A 88 -1.72 -16.77 10.50
C GLN A 88 -2.19 -16.84 11.96
N ALA A 89 -1.48 -17.57 12.81
CA ALA A 89 -1.80 -17.66 14.25
C ALA A 89 -1.75 -16.27 14.92
N LEU A 90 -0.81 -15.41 14.56
CA LEU A 90 -0.73 -14.04 15.07
C LEU A 90 -1.96 -13.22 14.67
N LEU A 91 -2.39 -13.31 13.41
CA LEU A 91 -3.57 -12.60 12.89
C LEU A 91 -4.87 -13.11 13.55
N GLU A 92 -4.98 -14.42 13.77
CA GLU A 92 -6.11 -15.05 14.47
C GLU A 92 -6.17 -14.61 15.94
N ASN A 93 -5.05 -14.68 16.67
CA ASN A 93 -4.96 -14.25 18.07
C ASN A 93 -5.28 -12.75 18.24
N GLY A 94 -4.87 -11.93 17.27
CA GLY A 94 -5.19 -10.50 17.27
C GLY A 94 -6.60 -10.16 16.77
N ASN A 95 -7.45 -11.14 16.52
CA ASN A 95 -8.81 -10.96 15.97
C ASN A 95 -8.87 -10.09 14.70
N VAL A 96 -7.78 -10.07 13.92
CA VAL A 96 -7.62 -9.15 12.78
C VAL A 96 -8.77 -9.30 11.78
N MET A 97 -9.18 -10.53 11.47
CA MET A 97 -10.30 -10.78 10.55
C MET A 97 -11.63 -10.22 11.08
N ALA A 98 -11.94 -10.44 12.37
CA ALA A 98 -13.18 -9.94 12.96
C ALA A 98 -13.22 -8.43 12.97
N ASN A 99 -12.10 -7.78 13.29
CA ASN A 99 -11.98 -6.33 13.30
C ASN A 99 -12.08 -5.74 11.89
N MET A 100 -11.43 -6.34 10.91
CA MET A 100 -11.57 -5.94 9.50
C MET A 100 -13.01 -6.05 9.04
N ASN A 101 -13.70 -7.16 9.34
CA ASN A 101 -15.11 -7.33 9.00
C ASN A 101 -16.01 -6.29 9.68
N ALA A 102 -15.70 -5.89 10.92
CA ALA A 102 -16.42 -4.81 11.59
C ALA A 102 -16.25 -3.46 10.86
N TYR A 103 -15.05 -3.16 10.37
CA TYR A 103 -14.81 -1.98 9.52
C TYR A 103 -15.59 -2.02 8.22
N PHE A 104 -15.65 -3.19 7.54
CA PHE A 104 -16.44 -3.36 6.31
C PHE A 104 -17.91 -3.07 6.57
N SER A 105 -18.48 -3.70 7.59
CA SER A 105 -19.88 -3.52 7.93
C SER A 105 -20.21 -2.08 8.32
N ALA A 106 -19.31 -1.39 9.03
CA ALA A 106 -19.49 0.01 9.38
C ALA A 106 -19.45 0.92 8.14
N ALA A 107 -18.52 0.67 7.20
CA ALA A 107 -18.43 1.43 5.95
C ALA A 107 -19.65 1.20 5.04
N GLU A 108 -20.17 -0.03 4.96
CA GLU A 108 -21.39 -0.35 4.22
C GLU A 108 -22.62 0.36 4.80
N LEU A 109 -22.77 0.39 6.13
CA LEU A 109 -23.85 1.09 6.81
C LEU A 109 -23.83 2.60 6.57
N GLN A 110 -22.66 3.18 6.35
CA GLN A 110 -22.47 4.59 6.01
C GLN A 110 -22.56 4.88 4.50
N ASN A 111 -22.92 3.88 3.68
CA ASN A 111 -22.93 3.94 2.21
C ASN A 111 -21.53 4.25 1.61
N GLU A 112 -20.46 3.97 2.33
CA GLU A 112 -19.08 4.12 1.87
C GLU A 112 -18.61 2.86 1.14
N HIS A 113 -19.34 2.41 0.12
CA HIS A 113 -19.06 1.17 -0.63
C HIS A 113 -17.62 1.13 -1.19
N GLN A 114 -17.05 2.27 -1.57
CA GLN A 114 -15.66 2.34 -2.05
C GLN A 114 -14.64 2.00 -0.95
N MET A 115 -14.94 2.32 0.30
CA MET A 115 -14.10 1.94 1.44
C MET A 115 -14.18 0.44 1.71
N ALA A 116 -15.39 -0.13 1.70
CA ALA A 116 -15.60 -1.57 1.88
C ALA A 116 -14.85 -2.36 0.80
N ASP A 117 -15.00 -2.00 -0.48
CA ASP A 117 -14.29 -2.62 -1.61
C ASP A 117 -12.75 -2.54 -1.46
N LYS A 118 -12.23 -1.41 -0.98
CA LYS A 118 -10.78 -1.27 -0.73
C LYS A 118 -10.28 -2.24 0.33
N HIS A 119 -11.00 -2.36 1.41
CA HIS A 119 -10.60 -3.23 2.51
C HIS A 119 -10.60 -4.69 2.07
N GLU A 120 -11.63 -5.13 1.34
CA GLU A 120 -11.68 -6.47 0.79
C GLU A 120 -10.51 -6.74 -0.15
N GLN A 121 -10.22 -5.82 -1.07
CA GLN A 121 -9.08 -5.94 -1.99
C GLN A 121 -7.75 -6.03 -1.25
N VAL A 122 -7.53 -5.21 -0.21
CA VAL A 122 -6.30 -5.25 0.61
C VAL A 122 -6.14 -6.62 1.27
N TRP A 123 -7.23 -7.18 1.79
CA TRP A 123 -7.19 -8.52 2.39
C TRP A 123 -6.88 -9.60 1.37
N GLN A 124 -7.54 -9.56 0.21
CA GLN A 124 -7.28 -10.51 -0.87
C GLN A 124 -5.83 -10.41 -1.37
N MET A 125 -5.27 -9.20 -1.43
CA MET A 125 -3.87 -8.99 -1.79
C MET A 125 -2.90 -9.59 -0.78
N LEU A 126 -3.18 -9.46 0.51
CA LEU A 126 -2.39 -10.10 1.56
C LEU A 126 -2.39 -11.62 1.38
N ILE A 127 -3.57 -12.22 1.21
CA ILE A 127 -3.71 -13.67 1.03
C ILE A 127 -3.01 -14.13 -0.26
N SER A 128 -3.17 -13.40 -1.37
CA SER A 128 -2.48 -13.73 -2.63
C SER A 128 -0.96 -13.69 -2.46
N THR A 129 -0.43 -12.64 -1.84
CA THR A 129 1.01 -12.49 -1.59
C THR A 129 1.54 -13.62 -0.69
N LEU A 130 0.78 -14.03 0.33
CA LEU A 130 1.16 -15.15 1.18
C LEU A 130 1.14 -16.49 0.43
N ASN A 131 0.18 -16.70 -0.46
CA ASN A 131 0.12 -17.89 -1.30
C ASN A 131 1.29 -17.95 -2.29
N GLU A 132 1.64 -16.81 -2.91
CA GLU A 132 2.81 -16.71 -3.79
C GLU A 132 4.11 -16.98 -3.01
N PHE A 133 4.24 -16.37 -1.83
CA PHE A 133 5.36 -16.64 -0.93
C PHE A 133 5.46 -18.12 -0.58
N PHE A 134 4.34 -18.73 -0.21
CA PHE A 134 4.30 -20.15 0.17
C PHE A 134 4.69 -21.06 -0.99
N ALA A 135 4.23 -20.77 -2.21
CA ALA A 135 4.56 -21.55 -3.40
C ALA A 135 6.06 -21.59 -3.70
N VAL A 136 6.78 -20.49 -3.38
CA VAL A 136 8.20 -20.37 -3.72
C VAL A 136 9.11 -20.73 -2.54
N PHE A 137 8.74 -20.31 -1.33
CA PHE A 137 9.65 -20.34 -0.15
C PHE A 137 9.21 -21.30 0.96
N SER A 138 8.22 -22.19 0.74
CA SER A 138 7.67 -23.07 1.79
C SER A 138 8.73 -23.87 2.56
N ASP A 139 9.72 -24.39 1.87
CA ASP A 139 10.76 -25.26 2.44
C ASP A 139 12.07 -24.53 2.76
N GLU A 140 12.19 -23.27 2.32
CA GLU A 140 13.37 -22.44 2.55
C GLU A 140 13.47 -22.02 4.03
N LYS A 141 14.69 -22.06 4.57
CA LYS A 141 14.97 -21.61 5.94
C LYS A 141 15.29 -20.11 5.95
N LEU A 142 14.39 -19.33 6.50
CA LEU A 142 14.47 -17.89 6.55
C LEU A 142 14.52 -17.37 7.99
N LYS A 143 15.23 -16.27 8.21
CA LYS A 143 15.12 -15.47 9.42
C LYS A 143 13.90 -14.59 9.36
N SER A 144 13.47 -14.05 10.51
CA SER A 144 12.31 -13.14 10.58
C SER A 144 12.45 -11.92 9.68
N VAL A 145 13.63 -11.35 9.59
CA VAL A 145 13.89 -10.17 8.74
C VAL A 145 13.75 -10.53 7.27
N GLU A 146 14.35 -11.65 6.83
CA GLU A 146 14.27 -12.12 5.46
C GLU A 146 12.82 -12.42 5.04
N PHE A 147 12.05 -13.07 5.92
CA PHE A 147 10.63 -13.32 5.69
C PHE A 147 9.84 -12.02 5.53
N LEU A 148 10.04 -11.05 6.43
CA LEU A 148 9.34 -9.78 6.39
C LEU A 148 9.75 -8.94 5.16
N ASP A 149 11.03 -8.92 4.78
CA ASP A 149 11.50 -8.18 3.61
C ASP A 149 10.88 -8.72 2.31
N ILE A 150 10.80 -10.05 2.16
CA ILE A 150 10.16 -10.69 1.01
C ILE A 150 8.66 -10.38 0.99
N LEU A 151 7.97 -10.51 2.14
CA LEU A 151 6.55 -10.22 2.25
C LEU A 151 6.26 -8.75 1.93
N PHE A 152 7.03 -7.81 2.47
CA PHE A 152 6.88 -6.39 2.17
C PHE A 152 7.17 -6.07 0.70
N ALA A 153 8.16 -6.72 0.09
CA ALA A 153 8.43 -6.55 -1.34
C ALA A 153 7.23 -7.00 -2.21
N GLY A 154 6.59 -8.11 -1.86
CA GLY A 154 5.37 -8.58 -2.50
C GLY A 154 4.21 -7.59 -2.33
N LEU A 155 3.93 -7.17 -1.10
CA LEU A 155 2.86 -6.24 -0.79
C LEU A 155 3.07 -4.85 -1.41
N LYS A 156 4.31 -4.37 -1.51
CA LYS A 156 4.64 -3.07 -2.12
C LYS A 156 4.30 -3.04 -3.62
N ASN A 157 4.38 -4.16 -4.29
CA ASN A 157 4.06 -4.29 -5.71
C ASN A 157 2.56 -4.52 -5.95
N ALA A 158 1.80 -4.82 -4.90
CA ALA A 158 0.38 -5.02 -4.97
C ALA A 158 -0.34 -3.71 -5.28
N LYS A 159 -1.29 -3.75 -6.22
CA LYS A 159 -2.07 -2.59 -6.65
C LYS A 159 -3.55 -2.90 -6.51
N TYR A 160 -4.27 -2.05 -5.79
CA TYR A 160 -5.72 -2.13 -5.80
C TYR A 160 -6.30 -1.25 -6.92
N ARG A 161 -7.41 -1.69 -7.48
CA ARG A 161 -8.13 -0.96 -8.52
C ARG A 161 -9.42 -0.39 -7.93
N GLN A 162 -9.63 0.92 -8.11
CA GLN A 162 -10.91 1.53 -7.84
C GLN A 162 -11.71 1.62 -9.14
N ILE A 163 -12.92 1.13 -9.12
CA ILE A 163 -13.89 1.47 -10.16
C ILE A 163 -14.46 2.83 -9.74
N PRO A 164 -14.33 3.88 -10.55
CA PRO A 164 -14.95 5.16 -10.24
C PRO A 164 -16.47 4.95 -10.07
N ALA A 165 -16.97 5.10 -8.87
CA ALA A 165 -18.39 4.88 -8.58
C ALA A 165 -19.29 6.00 -9.09
N ASN A 166 -18.73 7.12 -9.52
CA ASN A 166 -19.49 8.27 -9.98
C ASN A 166 -19.62 8.27 -11.50
N VAL A 167 -20.85 8.06 -11.96
CA VAL A 167 -21.21 8.18 -13.37
C VAL A 167 -21.24 9.64 -13.82
N ASP A 168 -21.47 10.56 -12.87
CA ASP A 168 -21.55 12.00 -13.09
C ASP A 168 -20.27 12.69 -12.57
N VAL A 169 -19.21 12.57 -13.36
CA VAL A 169 -17.90 13.18 -13.06
C VAL A 169 -17.36 13.93 -14.25
N VAL A 170 -16.66 15.05 -13.96
CA VAL A 170 -15.85 15.75 -14.94
C VAL A 170 -14.50 15.03 -15.07
N ASN A 171 -14.26 14.42 -16.22
CA ASN A 171 -12.98 13.76 -16.51
C ASN A 171 -11.99 14.77 -17.06
N VAL A 172 -10.89 15.01 -16.34
CA VAL A 172 -9.78 15.83 -16.83
C VAL A 172 -8.69 14.89 -17.35
N LYS A 173 -8.40 14.98 -18.63
CA LYS A 173 -7.42 14.12 -19.31
C LYS A 173 -6.57 14.94 -20.26
N ASP A 174 -5.40 14.43 -20.61
CA ASP A 174 -4.64 14.94 -21.74
C ASP A 174 -5.43 14.67 -23.03
N TYR A 175 -5.37 15.61 -23.99
CA TYR A 175 -6.12 15.50 -25.25
C TYR A 175 -5.76 14.24 -26.07
N GLU A 176 -4.54 13.74 -25.94
CA GLU A 176 -4.08 12.51 -26.59
C GLU A 176 -4.79 11.25 -26.02
N LEU A 177 -5.38 11.33 -24.81
CA LEU A 177 -6.05 10.24 -24.12
C LEU A 177 -7.57 10.36 -24.13
N VAL A 178 -8.11 11.36 -24.83
CA VAL A 178 -9.57 11.56 -24.89
C VAL A 178 -10.17 10.73 -26.00
N GLU A 179 -11.07 9.81 -25.63
CA GLU A 179 -11.95 9.13 -26.56
C GLU A 179 -13.29 9.90 -26.63
N PRO A 180 -13.59 10.59 -27.73
CA PRO A 180 -14.84 11.31 -27.86
C PRO A 180 -16.02 10.31 -27.97
N LYS A 181 -16.97 10.42 -27.05
CA LYS A 181 -18.24 9.67 -27.08
C LYS A 181 -19.36 10.58 -27.51
N THR A 182 -20.30 10.07 -28.26
CA THR A 182 -21.37 10.81 -28.94
C THR A 182 -22.25 11.68 -28.04
N ASN A 183 -22.24 11.47 -26.71
CA ASN A 183 -23.12 12.18 -25.76
C ASN A 183 -22.35 12.97 -24.70
N ASN A 184 -21.04 13.23 -24.90
CA ASN A 184 -20.25 13.96 -23.93
C ASN A 184 -19.97 15.39 -24.40
N TYR A 185 -20.03 16.35 -23.46
CA TYR A 185 -19.48 17.70 -23.67
C TYR A 185 -17.99 17.66 -23.40
N ILE A 186 -17.22 18.17 -24.35
CA ILE A 186 -15.76 18.24 -24.23
C ILE A 186 -15.36 19.73 -24.18
N TYR A 187 -14.63 20.08 -23.15
CA TYR A 187 -14.06 21.42 -22.96
C TYR A 187 -12.54 21.34 -23.10
N ALA A 188 -12.02 21.84 -24.20
CA ALA A 188 -10.57 21.90 -24.38
C ALA A 188 -10.04 23.22 -23.79
N ILE A 189 -9.10 23.09 -22.85
CA ILE A 189 -8.45 24.22 -22.17
C ILE A 189 -6.96 24.24 -22.48
N GLY A 190 -6.32 25.42 -22.40
CA GLY A 190 -4.89 25.56 -22.66
C GLY A 190 -4.51 25.44 -24.14
N LEU A 191 -5.45 25.72 -25.05
CA LEU A 191 -5.21 25.73 -26.49
C LEU A 191 -4.31 26.91 -26.85
N SER A 192 -3.02 26.64 -26.97
CA SER A 192 -2.04 27.58 -27.50
C SER A 192 -1.35 26.98 -28.71
N GLN A 193 -0.78 27.80 -29.56
CA GLN A 193 -0.07 27.35 -30.76
C GLN A 193 1.07 26.34 -30.45
N THR A 194 1.56 26.35 -29.21
CA THR A 194 2.60 25.42 -28.75
C THR A 194 2.03 24.10 -28.19
N ASN A 195 0.77 24.10 -27.78
CA ASN A 195 0.17 22.98 -27.07
C ASN A 195 -0.84 22.19 -27.90
N PHE A 196 -1.52 22.86 -28.87
CA PHE A 196 -2.54 22.23 -29.68
C PHE A 196 -2.77 22.94 -31.02
N PRO A 197 -2.75 22.24 -32.16
CA PRO A 197 -2.24 20.87 -32.30
C PRO A 197 -0.73 20.81 -32.04
N ARG A 198 -0.29 19.73 -31.43
CA ARG A 198 1.14 19.50 -31.20
C ARG A 198 1.78 19.06 -32.48
N ILE A 199 2.49 19.95 -33.16
CA ILE A 199 3.27 19.59 -34.32
C ILE A 199 4.45 18.72 -33.88
N LYS A 200 4.38 17.42 -34.17
CA LYS A 200 5.52 16.54 -33.93
C LYS A 200 6.60 16.93 -34.92
N LYS A 201 7.68 17.53 -34.45
CA LYS A 201 8.86 17.73 -35.29
C LYS A 201 9.36 16.36 -35.76
N ASN A 202 9.58 16.24 -37.05
CA ASN A 202 10.10 15.01 -37.63
C ASN A 202 11.47 14.70 -36.99
N SER A 203 11.57 13.62 -36.23
CA SER A 203 12.79 13.18 -35.54
C SER A 203 13.51 12.06 -36.30
N THR A 204 13.16 11.87 -37.57
CA THR A 204 13.81 10.89 -38.42
C THR A 204 15.14 11.42 -38.96
N LEU A 205 16.02 10.51 -39.39
CA LEU A 205 17.34 10.83 -39.96
C LEU A 205 17.28 11.75 -41.18
N LEU A 206 16.16 11.77 -41.90
CA LEU A 206 15.90 12.63 -43.05
C LEU A 206 14.67 13.45 -42.78
N SER A 207 14.75 14.77 -42.94
CA SER A 207 13.59 15.66 -42.92
C SER A 207 12.69 15.39 -44.16
N ASP A 208 11.44 15.86 -44.09
CA ASP A 208 10.53 15.67 -45.25
C ASP A 208 10.98 16.45 -46.47
N GLU A 209 11.67 17.57 -46.29
CA GLU A 209 12.30 18.34 -47.36
C GLU A 209 13.42 17.56 -48.05
N GLU A 210 14.29 16.91 -47.29
CA GLU A 210 15.35 16.05 -47.81
C GLU A 210 14.79 14.81 -48.51
N ARG A 211 13.70 14.26 -48.05
CA ARG A 211 13.00 13.13 -48.71
C ARG A 211 12.41 13.55 -50.05
N LEU A 212 11.78 14.74 -50.09
CA LEU A 212 11.27 15.29 -51.35
C LEU A 212 12.39 15.53 -52.37
N GLU A 213 13.53 16.07 -51.95
CA GLU A 213 14.68 16.29 -52.82
C GLU A 213 15.24 14.98 -53.35
N ILE A 214 15.34 13.94 -52.53
CA ILE A 214 15.76 12.60 -52.93
C ILE A 214 14.77 12.00 -53.93
N ASN A 215 13.46 12.10 -53.65
CA ASN A 215 12.43 11.60 -54.55
C ASN A 215 12.41 12.29 -55.93
N GLN A 216 12.80 13.56 -56.00
CA GLN A 216 12.93 14.31 -57.25
C GLN A 216 14.17 13.93 -58.07
N THR A 217 15.22 13.42 -57.41
CA THR A 217 16.47 13.06 -58.04
C THR A 217 16.54 11.57 -58.43
N THR A 218 15.59 10.79 -58.00
CA THR A 218 15.53 9.33 -58.23
C THR A 218 14.29 8.99 -59.04
N ASP A 219 14.43 8.16 -60.07
CA ASP A 219 13.32 7.75 -60.97
C ASP A 219 12.22 6.92 -60.27
N GLU A 220 12.47 6.44 -59.06
CA GLU A 220 11.51 5.73 -58.21
C GLU A 220 11.32 6.50 -56.89
N ASN A 221 10.05 6.81 -56.52
CA ASN A 221 9.72 7.39 -55.24
C ASN A 221 10.10 6.43 -54.08
N GLN A 222 11.30 6.58 -53.55
CA GLN A 222 11.84 5.70 -52.53
C GLN A 222 11.35 6.08 -51.09
N PHE A 223 10.91 7.31 -50.90
CA PHE A 223 10.48 7.79 -49.59
C PHE A 223 9.06 8.37 -49.68
N ILE A 224 8.17 7.84 -48.86
CA ILE A 224 6.80 8.35 -48.74
C ILE A 224 6.81 9.57 -47.83
N GLU A 225 6.18 10.67 -48.27
CA GLU A 225 5.91 11.82 -47.38
C GLU A 225 5.07 11.41 -46.18
N GLN A 226 5.42 11.93 -45.01
CA GLN A 226 4.47 11.85 -43.89
C GLN A 226 3.34 12.83 -44.16
N LEU A 227 2.14 12.33 -44.28
CA LEU A 227 0.93 13.13 -44.31
C LEU A 227 0.78 13.78 -42.94
N ASN A 228 0.91 15.10 -42.85
CA ASN A 228 0.62 15.92 -41.68
C ASN A 228 -0.87 15.90 -41.31
#